data_69f8aed9d8f78a29bcf382985bcbb9b7
#
_entry.id   69f8aed9d8f78a29bcf382985bcbb9b7
#
_cell.length_a   1.000
_cell.length_b   1.000
_cell.length_c   1.000
_cell.angle_alpha   90.00
_cell.angle_beta   90.00
_cell.angle_gamma   90.00
#
_symmetry.space_group_name_H-M   'P 1'
#
loop_
_entity.id
_entity.type
_entity.pdbx_description
1 polymer ?
#
loop_
_entity_poly.entity_id
_entity_poly.type
_entity_poly.pdbx_seq_one_letter_code
_entity_poly.pdbx_strand_id
1 'polypeptide(L)'
;MKESRFQVPTPLRAREAAKPSRAMASTNEINAKNIVKKADGFMKPSMLRWKPDFDKAIELYEEAARAYRGSNNFVMAADAEERSAEAHTRLDDYWHAAKALERGTEALARCEPVKGEAVLAMAERACESYALADRGQAGAEALGRAAKGIETKDPKTAVALLRRSVEVFSEEGKDTAAHDHHRRLSAILLHMGEYQDAADACMKYAESCSRAGQMHSLSKAYLSAIIALLYDGDGLNAQAAFNDIHEVPGFDKSEEREVAYKLLSAYRESNIDNIKYAIESGSCVRFLDVAFARLATRLPNASHDLGDMARKMGVEFTDEGADGGDDLT
;
A
#
# COMPACT_ATOMS: atom_id res chain seq x y z
N MET A 1 -50.25 -5.46 42.49
CA MET A 1 -49.27 -5.73 41.40
C MET A 1 -48.60 -4.39 41.08
N LYS A 2 -47.32 -4.22 41.50
CA LYS A 2 -46.54 -3.03 41.31
C LYS A 2 -45.64 -3.23 40.10
N GLU A 3 -45.84 -2.49 39.03
CA GLU A 3 -44.94 -2.46 37.86
C GLU A 3 -43.63 -1.73 38.24
N SER A 4 -42.53 -2.45 38.19
CA SER A 4 -41.19 -1.88 38.33
C SER A 4 -40.70 -1.38 36.97
N ARG A 5 -40.62 -0.06 36.80
CA ARG A 5 -39.96 0.58 35.65
C ARG A 5 -38.44 0.39 35.72
N PHE A 6 -37.88 -0.38 34.80
CA PHE A 6 -36.45 -0.39 34.54
C PHE A 6 -36.03 0.95 33.90
N GLN A 7 -35.24 1.73 34.62
CA GLN A 7 -34.55 2.89 34.07
C GLN A 7 -33.31 2.40 33.33
N VAL A 8 -33.24 2.69 32.02
CA VAL A 8 -32.07 2.49 31.18
C VAL A 8 -31.04 3.59 31.54
N PRO A 9 -29.75 3.24 31.87
CA PRO A 9 -28.77 4.25 32.17
C PRO A 9 -28.36 5.01 30.89
N THR A 10 -28.40 6.34 30.96
CA THR A 10 -27.96 7.28 29.93
C THR A 10 -26.47 7.06 29.61
N PRO A 11 -26.07 6.99 28.32
CA PRO A 11 -24.64 6.81 27.97
C PRO A 11 -23.85 8.04 28.43
N LEU A 12 -22.73 7.75 29.12
CA LEU A 12 -21.71 8.74 29.51
C LEU A 12 -21.26 9.51 28.27
N ARG A 13 -21.53 10.80 28.21
CA ARG A 13 -20.95 11.72 27.22
C ARG A 13 -19.43 11.58 27.27
N ALA A 14 -18.84 11.12 26.14
CA ALA A 14 -17.43 11.21 25.89
C ALA A 14 -17.02 12.70 26.09
N ARG A 15 -16.10 12.94 27.03
CA ARG A 15 -15.48 14.27 27.19
C ARG A 15 -14.71 14.54 25.89
N GLU A 16 -15.27 15.37 25.02
CA GLU A 16 -14.51 16.03 23.97
C GLU A 16 -13.36 16.75 24.62
N ALA A 17 -12.14 16.31 24.35
CA ALA A 17 -10.93 17.02 24.75
C ALA A 17 -10.98 18.41 24.09
N ALA A 18 -11.18 19.46 24.89
CA ALA A 18 -11.29 20.82 24.40
C ALA A 18 -10.02 21.15 23.59
N LYS A 19 -10.18 21.53 22.31
CA LYS A 19 -9.08 22.04 21.48
C LYS A 19 -8.41 23.21 22.21
N PRO A 20 -7.08 23.25 22.34
CA PRO A 20 -6.41 24.34 23.03
C PRO A 20 -6.75 25.68 22.38
N SER A 21 -6.93 26.73 23.20
CA SER A 21 -7.20 28.05 22.66
C SER A 21 -6.03 28.54 21.78
N ARG A 22 -6.31 29.36 20.75
CA ARG A 22 -5.27 29.88 19.83
C ARG A 22 -4.11 30.56 20.55
N ALA A 23 -4.34 31.18 21.70
CA ALA A 23 -3.33 31.81 22.54
C ALA A 23 -2.42 30.77 23.24
N MET A 24 -2.98 29.65 23.72
CA MET A 24 -2.21 28.55 24.32
C MET A 24 -1.36 27.81 23.28
N ALA A 25 -1.89 27.62 22.08
CA ALA A 25 -1.14 27.01 20.96
C ALA A 25 0.09 27.88 20.62
N SER A 26 -0.07 29.20 20.52
CA SER A 26 1.03 30.13 20.24
C SER A 26 2.12 30.11 21.34
N THR A 27 1.75 30.03 22.60
CA THR A 27 2.71 29.95 23.72
C THR A 27 3.50 28.63 23.69
N ASN A 28 2.82 27.51 23.42
CA ASN A 28 3.46 26.20 23.30
C ASN A 28 4.43 26.13 22.12
N GLU A 29 4.10 26.76 20.99
CA GLU A 29 4.99 26.84 19.81
C GLU A 29 6.24 27.68 20.09
N ILE A 30 6.11 28.82 20.79
CA ILE A 30 7.26 29.65 21.18
C ILE A 30 8.17 28.86 22.11
N ASN A 31 7.61 28.15 23.09
CA ASN A 31 8.37 27.30 24.00
C ASN A 31 9.08 26.17 23.25
N ALA A 32 8.37 25.45 22.35
CA ALA A 32 8.95 24.41 21.54
C ALA A 32 10.12 24.91 20.68
N LYS A 33 10.00 26.08 20.05
CA LYS A 33 11.08 26.72 19.29
C LYS A 33 12.32 27.02 20.15
N ASN A 34 12.12 27.46 21.38
CA ASN A 34 13.22 27.70 22.33
C ASN A 34 13.88 26.38 22.75
N ILE A 35 13.10 25.32 22.95
CA ILE A 35 13.61 23.97 23.26
C ILE A 35 14.47 23.46 22.09
N VAL A 36 14.01 23.58 20.83
CA VAL A 36 14.79 23.19 19.64
C VAL A 36 16.12 23.95 19.60
N LYS A 37 16.12 25.28 19.78
CA LYS A 37 17.36 26.07 19.82
C LYS A 37 18.33 25.60 20.89
N LYS A 38 17.81 25.22 22.06
CA LYS A 38 18.62 24.68 23.16
C LYS A 38 19.20 23.30 22.76
N ALA A 39 18.40 22.44 22.14
CA ALA A 39 18.82 21.15 21.61
C ALA A 39 19.95 21.30 20.57
N ASP A 40 19.79 22.23 19.59
CA ASP A 40 20.82 22.55 18.59
C ASP A 40 22.15 22.95 19.24
N GLY A 41 22.12 23.60 20.39
CA GLY A 41 23.31 23.93 21.17
C GLY A 41 24.02 22.68 21.74
N PHE A 42 23.29 21.58 22.00
CA PHE A 42 23.87 20.31 22.47
C PHE A 42 24.47 19.47 21.32
N MET A 43 24.02 19.65 20.08
CA MET A 43 24.57 18.99 18.90
C MET A 43 26.01 19.42 18.55
N LYS A 44 26.50 20.49 19.14
CA LYS A 44 27.82 21.08 18.87
C LYS A 44 28.68 21.16 20.11
N PRO A 45 30.02 21.08 20.00
CA PRO A 45 30.92 21.42 21.09
C PRO A 45 30.72 22.87 21.49
N SER A 46 30.94 23.20 22.77
CA SER A 46 30.94 24.59 23.26
C SER A 46 32.16 24.86 24.14
N MET A 47 32.42 26.11 24.52
CA MET A 47 33.56 26.44 25.36
C MET A 47 33.54 25.72 26.72
N LEU A 48 32.36 25.37 27.22
CA LEU A 48 32.18 24.62 28.48
C LEU A 48 32.00 23.11 28.27
N ARG A 49 31.88 22.65 27.03
CA ARG A 49 31.63 21.25 26.71
C ARG A 49 32.39 20.86 25.42
N TRP A 50 33.45 20.09 25.58
CA TRP A 50 34.39 19.69 24.51
C TRP A 50 33.78 18.73 23.48
N LYS A 51 32.73 17.98 23.85
CA LYS A 51 32.02 17.04 22.99
C LYS A 51 30.56 17.41 22.90
N PRO A 52 29.88 17.14 21.78
CA PRO A 52 28.42 17.17 21.71
C PRO A 52 27.79 16.28 22.76
N ASP A 53 26.60 16.63 23.20
CA ASP A 53 25.79 15.86 24.15
C ASP A 53 24.51 15.44 23.41
N PHE A 54 24.65 14.37 22.62
CA PHE A 54 23.56 13.90 21.75
C PHE A 54 22.38 13.40 22.57
N ASP A 55 22.59 12.73 23.70
CA ASP A 55 21.52 12.26 24.58
C ASP A 55 20.63 13.40 25.05
N LYS A 56 21.27 14.50 25.48
CA LYS A 56 20.54 15.71 25.89
C LYS A 56 19.81 16.40 24.74
N ALA A 57 20.40 16.39 23.54
CA ALA A 57 19.76 16.91 22.34
C ALA A 57 18.52 16.10 22.00
N ILE A 58 18.59 14.76 22.04
CA ILE A 58 17.48 13.84 21.78
C ILE A 58 16.31 14.14 22.73
N GLU A 59 16.54 14.16 24.04
CA GLU A 59 15.50 14.46 25.03
C GLU A 59 14.75 15.75 24.69
N LEU A 60 15.48 16.81 24.34
CA LEU A 60 14.92 18.12 24.03
C LEU A 60 14.19 18.13 22.68
N TYR A 61 14.70 17.48 21.65
CA TYR A 61 14.00 17.38 20.37
C TYR A 61 12.69 16.62 20.52
N GLU A 62 12.67 15.52 21.26
CA GLU A 62 11.44 14.77 21.52
C GLU A 62 10.43 15.59 22.34
N GLU A 63 10.90 16.38 23.34
CA GLU A 63 10.05 17.31 24.08
C GLU A 63 9.43 18.36 23.15
N ALA A 64 10.23 18.96 22.26
CA ALA A 64 9.77 19.93 21.29
C ALA A 64 8.76 19.31 20.31
N ALA A 65 9.03 18.09 19.81
CA ALA A 65 8.11 17.38 18.92
C ALA A 65 6.75 17.12 19.59
N ARG A 66 6.74 16.72 20.87
CA ARG A 66 5.50 16.57 21.64
C ARG A 66 4.74 17.91 21.79
N ALA A 67 5.44 19.00 22.06
CA ALA A 67 4.84 20.33 22.20
C ALA A 67 4.24 20.82 20.87
N TYR A 68 4.94 20.62 19.74
CA TYR A 68 4.43 20.96 18.40
C TYR A 68 3.22 20.10 18.03
N ARG A 69 3.21 18.79 18.32
CA ARG A 69 2.01 17.95 18.11
C ARG A 69 0.82 18.44 18.94
N GLY A 70 1.06 18.87 20.18
CA GLY A 70 0.03 19.44 21.06
C GLY A 70 -0.58 20.74 20.54
N SER A 71 0.15 21.52 19.74
CA SER A 71 -0.33 22.73 19.06
C SER A 71 -0.82 22.50 17.63
N ASN A 72 -0.88 21.23 17.17
CA ASN A 72 -1.22 20.82 15.79
C ASN A 72 -0.23 21.37 14.73
N ASN A 73 0.98 21.75 15.11
CA ASN A 73 2.03 22.14 14.18
C ASN A 73 2.83 20.90 13.75
N PHE A 74 2.20 20.08 12.90
CA PHE A 74 2.74 18.78 12.51
C PHE A 74 4.03 18.89 11.67
N VAL A 75 4.20 19.96 10.89
CA VAL A 75 5.44 20.18 10.11
C VAL A 75 6.63 20.38 11.05
N MET A 76 6.47 21.25 12.07
CA MET A 76 7.55 21.48 13.04
C MET A 76 7.76 20.28 13.98
N ALA A 77 6.71 19.51 14.24
CA ALA A 77 6.85 18.25 14.96
C ALA A 77 7.71 17.24 14.19
N ALA A 78 7.50 17.13 12.87
CA ALA A 78 8.29 16.27 12.01
C ALA A 78 9.76 16.73 11.91
N ASP A 79 10.02 18.04 11.79
CA ASP A 79 11.39 18.62 11.82
C ASP A 79 12.10 18.28 13.13
N ALA A 80 11.42 18.38 14.25
CA ALA A 80 12.02 18.04 15.56
C ALA A 80 12.32 16.53 15.68
N GLU A 81 11.44 15.65 15.19
CA GLU A 81 11.70 14.21 15.13
C GLU A 81 12.86 13.86 14.19
N GLU A 82 12.98 14.54 13.04
CA GLU A 82 14.08 14.37 12.11
C GLU A 82 15.43 14.73 12.75
N ARG A 83 15.48 15.85 13.51
CA ARG A 83 16.68 16.25 14.26
C ARG A 83 17.00 15.26 15.39
N SER A 84 15.98 14.72 16.05
CA SER A 84 16.17 13.63 17.02
C SER A 84 16.77 12.39 16.35
N ALA A 85 16.30 12.02 15.16
CA ALA A 85 16.85 10.91 14.40
C ALA A 85 18.32 11.15 14.01
N GLU A 86 18.67 12.38 13.61
CA GLU A 86 20.07 12.73 13.33
C GLU A 86 20.95 12.54 14.58
N ALA A 87 20.49 12.97 15.76
CA ALA A 87 21.23 12.80 17.00
C ALA A 87 21.41 11.32 17.37
N HIS A 88 20.39 10.46 17.18
CA HIS A 88 20.49 9.01 17.33
C HIS A 88 21.51 8.41 16.35
N THR A 89 21.47 8.83 15.09
CA THR A 89 22.44 8.37 14.06
C THR A 89 23.88 8.73 14.45
N ARG A 90 24.13 9.87 15.10
CA ARG A 90 25.45 10.24 15.63
C ARG A 90 25.95 9.33 16.77
N LEU A 91 25.04 8.61 17.40
CA LEU A 91 25.31 7.60 18.42
C LEU A 91 25.32 6.17 17.87
N ASP A 92 25.24 5.99 16.55
CA ASP A 92 25.07 4.71 15.87
C ASP A 92 23.82 3.93 16.33
N ASP A 93 22.84 4.65 16.91
CA ASP A 93 21.57 4.09 17.38
C ASP A 93 20.51 4.17 16.28
N TYR A 94 20.70 3.36 15.24
CA TYR A 94 19.84 3.36 14.03
C TYR A 94 18.41 2.92 14.32
N TRP A 95 18.19 2.07 15.33
CA TRP A 95 16.84 1.67 15.70
C TRP A 95 15.99 2.84 16.21
N HIS A 96 16.52 3.64 17.14
CA HIS A 96 15.81 4.80 17.65
C HIS A 96 15.75 5.94 16.63
N ALA A 97 16.76 6.08 15.76
CA ALA A 97 16.71 6.98 14.61
C ALA A 97 15.52 6.65 13.69
N ALA A 98 15.35 5.37 13.33
CA ALA A 98 14.21 4.91 12.54
C ALA A 98 12.87 5.21 13.22
N LYS A 99 12.77 4.97 14.54
CA LYS A 99 11.56 5.27 15.32
C LYS A 99 11.23 6.77 15.35
N ALA A 100 12.22 7.63 15.44
CA ALA A 100 12.01 9.07 15.39
C ALA A 100 11.50 9.50 13.99
N LEU A 101 12.11 8.99 12.90
CA LEU A 101 11.65 9.25 11.53
C LEU A 101 10.24 8.71 11.28
N GLU A 102 9.88 7.55 11.83
CA GLU A 102 8.52 7.00 11.76
C GLU A 102 7.50 7.95 12.42
N ARG A 103 7.81 8.47 13.63
CA ARG A 103 6.97 9.46 14.32
C ARG A 103 6.86 10.77 13.53
N GLY A 104 7.94 11.19 12.87
CA GLY A 104 7.96 12.35 11.96
C GLY A 104 7.07 12.13 10.74
N THR A 105 7.16 10.96 10.12
CA THR A 105 6.31 10.54 8.99
C THR A 105 4.82 10.57 9.39
N GLU A 106 4.48 10.04 10.55
CA GLU A 106 3.10 10.09 11.09
C GLU A 106 2.61 11.53 11.28
N ALA A 107 3.49 12.42 11.74
CA ALA A 107 3.15 13.83 11.88
C ALA A 107 2.88 14.48 10.51
N LEU A 108 3.73 14.24 9.50
CA LEU A 108 3.53 14.74 8.13
C LEU A 108 2.23 14.23 7.51
N ALA A 109 1.86 12.97 7.74
CA ALA A 109 0.61 12.39 7.26
C ALA A 109 -0.64 13.06 7.83
N ARG A 110 -0.52 13.77 8.95
CA ARG A 110 -1.60 14.55 9.58
C ARG A 110 -1.70 15.98 9.05
N CYS A 111 -0.75 16.44 8.25
CA CYS A 111 -0.79 17.78 7.65
C CYS A 111 -1.98 17.90 6.68
N GLU A 112 -2.51 19.12 6.56
CA GLU A 112 -3.51 19.46 5.56
C GLU A 112 -3.14 20.79 4.88
N PRO A 113 -2.85 20.74 3.56
CA PRO A 113 -2.79 19.55 2.70
C PRO A 113 -1.60 18.63 3.06
N VAL A 114 -1.76 17.32 2.77
CA VAL A 114 -0.66 16.35 2.93
C VAL A 114 0.48 16.72 1.99
N LYS A 115 1.71 16.63 2.50
CA LYS A 115 2.94 16.81 1.71
C LYS A 115 3.49 15.42 1.34
N GLY A 116 2.92 14.80 0.31
CA GLY A 116 3.22 13.42 -0.07
C GLY A 116 4.70 13.15 -0.25
N GLU A 117 5.42 14.00 -0.99
CA GLU A 117 6.87 13.87 -1.19
C GLU A 117 7.67 13.86 0.11
N ALA A 118 7.30 14.71 1.08
CA ALA A 118 7.97 14.75 2.38
C ALA A 118 7.65 13.51 3.23
N VAL A 119 6.42 12.99 3.14
CA VAL A 119 6.02 11.73 3.78
C VAL A 119 6.84 10.57 3.19
N LEU A 120 6.94 10.47 1.86
CA LEU A 120 7.69 9.45 1.16
C LEU A 120 9.17 9.49 1.57
N ALA A 121 9.83 10.65 1.42
CA ALA A 121 11.24 10.80 1.71
C ALA A 121 11.59 10.46 3.18
N MET A 122 10.75 10.87 4.13
CA MET A 122 11.00 10.58 5.55
C MET A 122 10.75 9.11 5.88
N ALA A 123 9.74 8.48 5.26
CA ALA A 123 9.45 7.05 5.44
C ALA A 123 10.54 6.16 4.84
N GLU A 124 11.11 6.53 3.68
CA GLU A 124 12.24 5.81 3.08
C GLU A 124 13.48 5.89 3.97
N ARG A 125 13.81 7.06 4.51
CA ARG A 125 14.91 7.22 5.48
C ARG A 125 14.67 6.41 6.76
N ALA A 126 13.42 6.30 7.22
CA ALA A 126 13.09 5.42 8.35
C ALA A 126 13.38 3.96 8.00
N CYS A 127 12.99 3.52 6.79
CA CYS A 127 13.26 2.17 6.29
C CYS A 127 14.77 1.89 6.20
N GLU A 128 15.55 2.82 5.65
CA GLU A 128 17.02 2.73 5.58
C GLU A 128 17.64 2.60 6.99
N SER A 129 17.18 3.41 7.94
CA SER A 129 17.66 3.34 9.33
C SER A 129 17.32 2.00 9.99
N TYR A 130 16.15 1.43 9.69
CA TYR A 130 15.80 0.07 10.13
C TYR A 130 16.72 -0.98 9.49
N ALA A 131 17.05 -0.86 8.21
CA ALA A 131 17.98 -1.76 7.54
C ALA A 131 19.38 -1.70 8.17
N LEU A 132 19.89 -0.49 8.49
CA LEU A 132 21.15 -0.31 9.23
C LEU A 132 21.12 -0.92 10.64
N ALA A 133 19.96 -1.07 11.23
CA ALA A 133 19.77 -1.75 12.51
C ALA A 133 19.54 -3.26 12.39
N ASP A 134 19.74 -3.87 11.20
CA ASP A 134 19.41 -5.27 10.90
C ASP A 134 17.92 -5.62 11.14
N ARG A 135 17.03 -4.69 10.81
CA ARG A 135 15.58 -4.79 11.01
C ARG A 135 14.79 -4.44 9.74
N GLY A 136 15.22 -4.92 8.57
CA GLY A 136 14.62 -4.61 7.28
C GLY A 136 13.11 -4.85 7.24
N GLN A 137 12.63 -5.96 7.82
CA GLN A 137 11.20 -6.23 7.95
C GLN A 137 10.45 -5.09 8.68
N ALA A 138 11.00 -4.54 9.76
CA ALA A 138 10.36 -3.44 10.49
C ALA A 138 10.29 -2.17 9.62
N GLY A 139 11.29 -1.96 8.76
CA GLY A 139 11.31 -0.89 7.75
C GLY A 139 10.17 -1.04 6.74
N ALA A 140 10.00 -2.23 6.17
CA ALA A 140 8.90 -2.53 5.26
C ALA A 140 7.52 -2.30 5.91
N GLU A 141 7.34 -2.74 7.16
CA GLU A 141 6.13 -2.50 7.92
C GLU A 141 5.89 -1.00 8.20
N ALA A 142 6.95 -0.21 8.45
CA ALA A 142 6.85 1.23 8.65
C ALA A 142 6.36 1.95 7.39
N LEU A 143 6.88 1.57 6.20
CA LEU A 143 6.39 2.04 4.91
C LEU A 143 4.90 1.74 4.72
N GLY A 144 4.45 0.53 5.04
CA GLY A 144 3.04 0.15 4.98
C GLY A 144 2.15 0.94 5.94
N ARG A 145 2.64 1.26 7.17
CA ARG A 145 1.93 2.15 8.10
C ARG A 145 1.82 3.57 7.57
N ALA A 146 2.90 4.10 6.99
CA ALA A 146 2.90 5.41 6.35
C ALA A 146 1.88 5.48 5.20
N ALA A 147 1.88 4.48 4.30
CA ALA A 147 0.91 4.36 3.21
C ALA A 147 -0.54 4.38 3.75
N LYS A 148 -0.84 3.59 4.77
CA LYS A 148 -2.16 3.57 5.41
C LYS A 148 -2.58 4.93 5.95
N GLY A 149 -1.65 5.72 6.44
CA GLY A 149 -1.91 7.05 7.01
C GLY A 149 -2.34 8.09 5.98
N ILE A 150 -2.01 7.87 4.69
CA ILE A 150 -2.24 8.85 3.61
C ILE A 150 -3.08 8.33 2.44
N GLU A 151 -3.43 7.03 2.38
CA GLU A 151 -4.07 6.40 1.21
C GLU A 151 -5.34 7.11 0.73
N THR A 152 -6.11 7.71 1.64
CA THR A 152 -7.34 8.46 1.29
C THR A 152 -7.06 9.91 0.88
N LYS A 153 -5.91 10.47 1.25
CA LYS A 153 -5.56 11.87 1.01
C LYS A 153 -4.61 12.01 -0.19
N ASP A 154 -3.68 11.09 -0.32
CA ASP A 154 -2.69 11.02 -1.40
C ASP A 154 -2.43 9.56 -1.80
N PRO A 155 -3.34 8.97 -2.60
CA PRO A 155 -3.22 7.58 -3.01
C PRO A 155 -1.98 7.32 -3.87
N LYS A 156 -1.48 8.30 -4.64
CA LYS A 156 -0.27 8.14 -5.45
C LYS A 156 0.97 7.91 -4.58
N THR A 157 1.15 8.71 -3.55
CA THR A 157 2.24 8.51 -2.59
C THR A 157 2.06 7.21 -1.80
N ALA A 158 0.81 6.84 -1.44
CA ALA A 158 0.55 5.56 -0.78
C ALA A 158 0.95 4.36 -1.65
N VAL A 159 0.70 4.41 -2.97
CA VAL A 159 1.14 3.40 -3.94
C VAL A 159 2.68 3.31 -3.95
N ALA A 160 3.40 4.43 -4.01
CA ALA A 160 4.86 4.45 -3.99
C ALA A 160 5.43 3.79 -2.72
N LEU A 161 4.88 4.14 -1.55
CA LEU A 161 5.25 3.55 -0.26
C LEU A 161 5.00 2.04 -0.21
N LEU A 162 3.86 1.57 -0.72
CA LEU A 162 3.54 0.14 -0.75
C LEU A 162 4.42 -0.62 -1.74
N ARG A 163 4.72 -0.06 -2.90
CA ARG A 163 5.67 -0.66 -3.86
C ARG A 163 7.03 -0.87 -3.19
N ARG A 164 7.56 0.16 -2.54
CA ARG A 164 8.83 0.04 -1.82
C ARG A 164 8.76 -0.97 -0.67
N SER A 165 7.64 -1.00 0.06
CA SER A 165 7.42 -1.96 1.15
C SER A 165 7.48 -3.42 0.68
N VAL A 166 6.78 -3.76 -0.41
CA VAL A 166 6.78 -5.15 -0.93
C VAL A 166 8.15 -5.54 -1.51
N GLU A 167 8.89 -4.59 -2.09
CA GLU A 167 10.28 -4.80 -2.52
C GLU A 167 11.17 -5.17 -1.34
N VAL A 168 11.14 -4.39 -0.25
CA VAL A 168 11.94 -4.66 0.95
C VAL A 168 11.57 -6.00 1.57
N PHE A 169 10.28 -6.36 1.65
CA PHE A 169 9.89 -7.70 2.11
C PHE A 169 10.47 -8.82 1.24
N SER A 170 10.51 -8.62 -0.08
CA SER A 170 11.08 -9.59 -1.01
C SER A 170 12.59 -9.70 -0.85
N GLU A 171 13.30 -8.58 -0.69
CA GLU A 171 14.74 -8.51 -0.40
C GLU A 171 15.09 -9.26 0.91
N GLU A 172 14.23 -9.15 1.92
CA GLU A 172 14.36 -9.84 3.21
C GLU A 172 13.90 -11.31 3.19
N GLY A 173 13.37 -11.81 2.07
CA GLY A 173 12.79 -13.17 1.97
C GLY A 173 11.55 -13.36 2.86
N LYS A 174 10.78 -12.29 3.10
CA LYS A 174 9.59 -12.27 3.97
C LYS A 174 8.29 -12.17 3.17
N ASP A 175 8.20 -12.91 2.07
CA ASP A 175 7.05 -12.87 1.15
C ASP A 175 5.69 -13.03 1.86
N THR A 176 5.59 -13.90 2.86
CA THR A 176 4.34 -14.07 3.62
C THR A 176 3.90 -12.80 4.35
N ALA A 177 4.85 -12.02 4.87
CA ALA A 177 4.55 -10.76 5.56
C ALA A 177 4.12 -9.65 4.59
N ALA A 178 4.52 -9.74 3.31
CA ALA A 178 4.17 -8.78 2.27
C ALA A 178 2.71 -8.86 1.79
N HIS A 179 1.97 -9.94 2.09
CA HIS A 179 0.67 -10.22 1.47
C HIS A 179 -0.35 -9.09 1.65
N ASP A 180 -0.50 -8.56 2.85
CA ASP A 180 -1.45 -7.46 3.08
C ASP A 180 -1.06 -6.18 2.35
N HIS A 181 0.23 -5.95 2.13
CA HIS A 181 0.75 -4.80 1.40
C HIS A 181 0.47 -4.94 -0.11
N HIS A 182 0.67 -6.13 -0.69
CA HIS A 182 0.30 -6.43 -2.08
C HIS A 182 -1.21 -6.22 -2.32
N ARG A 183 -2.04 -6.79 -1.44
CA ARG A 183 -3.50 -6.67 -1.55
C ARG A 183 -3.97 -5.21 -1.45
N ARG A 184 -3.38 -4.43 -0.54
CA ARG A 184 -3.67 -3.01 -0.41
C ARG A 184 -3.21 -2.22 -1.63
N LEU A 185 -2.00 -2.50 -2.14
CA LEU A 185 -1.45 -1.87 -3.33
C LEU A 185 -2.39 -2.03 -4.53
N SER A 186 -2.77 -3.26 -4.86
CA SER A 186 -3.66 -3.54 -5.98
C SER A 186 -5.06 -2.92 -5.79
N ALA A 187 -5.59 -2.90 -4.57
CA ALA A 187 -6.87 -2.26 -4.27
C ALA A 187 -6.83 -0.73 -4.46
N ILE A 188 -5.76 -0.06 -4.04
CA ILE A 188 -5.60 1.39 -4.25
C ILE A 188 -5.50 1.70 -5.74
N LEU A 189 -4.71 0.95 -6.50
CA LEU A 189 -4.58 1.10 -7.95
C LEU A 189 -5.92 0.94 -8.67
N LEU A 190 -6.73 -0.05 -8.29
CA LEU A 190 -8.09 -0.18 -8.81
C LEU A 190 -8.98 1.03 -8.49
N HIS A 191 -8.90 1.57 -7.29
CA HIS A 191 -9.67 2.77 -6.91
C HIS A 191 -9.23 4.01 -7.68
N MET A 192 -7.97 4.08 -8.10
CA MET A 192 -7.44 5.15 -8.94
C MET A 192 -7.82 4.98 -10.42
N GLY A 193 -8.32 3.81 -10.83
CA GLY A 193 -8.59 3.48 -12.23
C GLY A 193 -7.36 3.04 -13.01
N GLU A 194 -6.25 2.76 -12.32
CA GLU A 194 -4.98 2.29 -12.91
C GLU A 194 -5.02 0.75 -13.03
N TYR A 195 -5.84 0.25 -13.97
CA TYR A 195 -6.16 -1.18 -14.04
C TYR A 195 -4.98 -2.04 -14.49
N GLN A 196 -4.14 -1.56 -15.40
CA GLN A 196 -2.93 -2.26 -15.85
C GLN A 196 -1.92 -2.38 -14.69
N ASP A 197 -1.66 -1.28 -14.01
CA ASP A 197 -0.78 -1.28 -12.83
C ASP A 197 -1.32 -2.20 -11.71
N ALA A 198 -2.66 -2.27 -11.55
CA ALA A 198 -3.29 -3.18 -10.61
C ALA A 198 -3.11 -4.65 -11.01
N ALA A 199 -3.19 -4.96 -12.31
CA ALA A 199 -2.92 -6.30 -12.84
C ALA A 199 -1.45 -6.69 -12.60
N ASP A 200 -0.50 -5.81 -12.91
CA ASP A 200 0.93 -6.02 -12.64
C ASP A 200 1.21 -6.25 -11.14
N ALA A 201 0.56 -5.47 -10.27
CA ALA A 201 0.67 -5.67 -8.83
C ALA A 201 0.14 -7.03 -8.39
N CYS A 202 -0.94 -7.52 -9.00
CA CYS A 202 -1.48 -8.86 -8.75
C CYS A 202 -0.55 -9.96 -9.27
N MET A 203 0.09 -9.79 -10.43
CA MET A 203 1.08 -10.75 -10.95
C MET A 203 2.28 -10.87 -10.00
N LYS A 204 2.84 -9.75 -9.56
CA LYS A 204 3.91 -9.71 -8.55
C LYS A 204 3.48 -10.32 -7.21
N TYR A 205 2.23 -10.12 -6.81
CA TYR A 205 1.67 -10.77 -5.62
C TYR A 205 1.62 -12.30 -5.80
N ALA A 206 1.21 -12.79 -6.96
CA ALA A 206 1.20 -14.22 -7.26
C ALA A 206 2.61 -14.84 -7.22
N GLU A 207 3.63 -14.15 -7.75
CA GLU A 207 5.02 -14.56 -7.64
C GLU A 207 5.47 -14.66 -6.16
N SER A 208 5.15 -13.65 -5.34
CA SER A 208 5.40 -13.66 -3.90
C SER A 208 4.70 -14.84 -3.20
N CYS A 209 3.44 -15.12 -3.57
CA CYS A 209 2.70 -16.30 -3.09
C CYS A 209 3.36 -17.62 -3.50
N SER A 210 3.89 -17.70 -4.72
CA SER A 210 4.61 -18.87 -5.22
C SER A 210 5.86 -19.15 -4.38
N ARG A 211 6.68 -18.11 -4.12
CA ARG A 211 7.86 -18.24 -3.25
C ARG A 211 7.50 -18.62 -1.82
N ALA A 212 6.36 -18.14 -1.32
CA ALA A 212 5.83 -18.48 0.00
C ALA A 212 5.10 -19.83 0.07
N GLY A 213 4.91 -20.53 -1.05
CA GLY A 213 4.15 -21.80 -1.12
C GLY A 213 2.65 -21.63 -0.92
N GLN A 214 2.09 -20.44 -1.14
CA GLN A 214 0.67 -20.11 -0.89
C GLN A 214 -0.18 -20.19 -2.15
N MET A 215 -0.38 -21.39 -2.69
CA MET A 215 -1.01 -21.64 -3.99
C MET A 215 -2.44 -21.11 -4.10
N HIS A 216 -3.21 -21.12 -3.02
CA HIS A 216 -4.57 -20.58 -3.03
C HIS A 216 -4.61 -19.04 -3.21
N SER A 217 -3.70 -18.32 -2.57
CA SER A 217 -3.56 -16.87 -2.76
C SER A 217 -3.00 -16.52 -4.14
N LEU A 218 -2.07 -17.33 -4.66
CA LEU A 218 -1.54 -17.25 -6.01
C LEU A 218 -2.66 -17.31 -7.06
N SER A 219 -3.53 -18.32 -6.99
CA SER A 219 -4.62 -18.50 -7.98
C SER A 219 -5.57 -17.30 -7.98
N LYS A 220 -5.92 -16.80 -6.80
CA LYS A 220 -6.75 -15.59 -6.68
C LYS A 220 -6.08 -14.35 -7.27
N ALA A 221 -4.77 -14.19 -7.04
CA ALA A 221 -4.03 -13.05 -7.57
C ALA A 221 -4.00 -13.08 -9.10
N TYR A 222 -3.77 -14.23 -9.72
CA TYR A 222 -3.80 -14.39 -11.18
C TYR A 222 -5.19 -14.10 -11.77
N LEU A 223 -6.26 -14.65 -11.20
CA LEU A 223 -7.61 -14.34 -11.66
C LEU A 223 -7.91 -12.84 -11.52
N SER A 224 -7.46 -12.21 -10.43
CA SER A 224 -7.64 -10.76 -10.22
C SER A 224 -6.93 -9.93 -11.29
N ALA A 225 -5.73 -10.32 -11.71
CA ALA A 225 -4.99 -9.65 -12.78
C ALA A 225 -5.76 -9.72 -14.10
N ILE A 226 -6.25 -10.91 -14.48
CA ILE A 226 -7.03 -11.10 -15.71
C ILE A 226 -8.31 -10.27 -15.68
N ILE A 227 -9.04 -10.25 -14.56
CA ILE A 227 -10.25 -9.43 -14.39
C ILE A 227 -9.94 -7.94 -14.57
N ALA A 228 -8.82 -7.44 -14.03
CA ALA A 228 -8.43 -6.04 -14.17
C ALA A 228 -8.14 -5.67 -15.62
N LEU A 229 -7.38 -6.50 -16.35
CA LEU A 229 -7.07 -6.30 -17.78
C LEU A 229 -8.32 -6.34 -18.65
N LEU A 230 -9.21 -7.31 -18.43
CA LEU A 230 -10.47 -7.40 -19.16
C LEU A 230 -11.37 -6.19 -18.90
N TYR A 231 -11.39 -5.67 -17.67
CA TYR A 231 -12.16 -4.49 -17.34
C TYR A 231 -11.57 -3.20 -17.94
N ASP A 232 -10.27 -3.14 -18.14
CA ASP A 232 -9.58 -2.04 -18.85
C ASP A 232 -9.82 -2.08 -20.38
N GLY A 233 -10.36 -3.19 -20.89
CA GLY A 233 -10.56 -3.39 -22.33
C GLY A 233 -9.32 -3.97 -23.02
N ASP A 234 -8.33 -4.40 -22.26
CA ASP A 234 -7.09 -5.00 -22.77
C ASP A 234 -7.17 -6.52 -22.82
N GLY A 235 -8.00 -7.01 -23.75
CA GLY A 235 -8.18 -8.46 -23.96
C GLY A 235 -6.92 -9.17 -24.43
N LEU A 236 -6.04 -8.48 -25.18
CA LEU A 236 -4.79 -9.06 -25.68
C LEU A 236 -3.84 -9.35 -24.50
N ASN A 237 -3.57 -8.37 -23.67
CA ASN A 237 -2.71 -8.58 -22.50
C ASN A 237 -3.33 -9.55 -21.49
N ALA A 238 -4.68 -9.58 -21.35
CA ALA A 238 -5.35 -10.58 -20.54
C ALA A 238 -5.13 -12.01 -21.07
N GLN A 239 -5.21 -12.20 -22.39
CA GLN A 239 -4.94 -13.49 -23.04
C GLN A 239 -3.46 -13.88 -22.94
N ALA A 240 -2.55 -12.94 -23.20
CA ALA A 240 -1.12 -13.18 -23.07
C ALA A 240 -0.77 -13.58 -21.63
N ALA A 241 -1.24 -12.82 -20.64
CA ALA A 241 -1.06 -13.15 -19.22
C ALA A 241 -1.58 -14.56 -18.88
N PHE A 242 -2.76 -14.94 -19.39
CA PHE A 242 -3.28 -16.30 -19.17
C PHE A 242 -2.40 -17.37 -19.83
N ASN A 243 -1.88 -17.15 -21.01
CA ASN A 243 -1.01 -18.09 -21.71
C ASN A 243 0.30 -18.32 -20.91
N ASP A 244 0.81 -17.29 -20.28
CA ASP A 244 2.02 -17.39 -19.47
C ASP A 244 1.83 -18.17 -18.14
N ILE A 245 0.62 -18.11 -17.58
CA ILE A 245 0.36 -18.61 -16.21
C ILE A 245 -0.50 -19.88 -16.15
N HIS A 246 -1.17 -20.28 -17.24
CA HIS A 246 -2.18 -21.36 -17.19
C HIS A 246 -1.61 -22.73 -16.78
N GLU A 247 -0.30 -22.93 -16.94
CA GLU A 247 0.42 -24.15 -16.52
C GLU A 247 1.17 -23.99 -15.20
N VAL A 248 1.12 -22.80 -14.57
CA VAL A 248 1.81 -22.58 -13.29
C VAL A 248 1.24 -23.53 -12.21
N PRO A 249 2.08 -24.30 -11.50
CA PRO A 249 1.63 -25.19 -10.44
C PRO A 249 0.80 -24.44 -9.38
N GLY A 250 -0.37 -25.00 -9.07
CA GLY A 250 -1.35 -24.39 -8.16
C GLY A 250 -2.40 -23.52 -8.86
N PHE A 251 -2.11 -22.96 -10.03
CA PHE A 251 -3.11 -22.36 -10.89
C PHE A 251 -3.69 -23.35 -11.90
N ASP A 252 -2.86 -24.24 -12.43
CA ASP A 252 -3.16 -25.23 -13.49
C ASP A 252 -4.44 -26.06 -13.25
N LYS A 253 -4.76 -26.35 -11.99
CA LYS A 253 -5.93 -27.15 -11.58
C LYS A 253 -6.92 -26.38 -10.70
N SER A 254 -6.79 -25.05 -10.62
CA SER A 254 -7.64 -24.22 -9.77
C SER A 254 -8.98 -23.89 -10.45
N GLU A 255 -9.99 -23.59 -9.63
CA GLU A 255 -11.28 -23.05 -10.11
C GLU A 255 -11.05 -21.67 -10.74
N GLU A 256 -10.11 -20.90 -10.24
CA GLU A 256 -9.74 -19.59 -10.74
C GLU A 256 -9.24 -19.65 -12.18
N ARG A 257 -8.46 -20.67 -12.55
CA ARG A 257 -8.05 -20.90 -13.95
C ARG A 257 -9.24 -21.21 -14.86
N GLU A 258 -10.15 -22.04 -14.39
CA GLU A 258 -11.35 -22.38 -15.13
C GLU A 258 -12.22 -21.15 -15.41
N VAL A 259 -12.41 -20.30 -14.41
CA VAL A 259 -13.14 -19.02 -14.54
C VAL A 259 -12.43 -18.08 -15.51
N ALA A 260 -11.10 -17.94 -15.39
CA ALA A 260 -10.30 -17.12 -16.30
C ALA A 260 -10.45 -17.56 -17.76
N TYR A 261 -10.36 -18.87 -18.02
CA TYR A 261 -10.54 -19.45 -19.34
C TYR A 261 -11.95 -19.16 -19.92
N LYS A 262 -13.01 -19.37 -19.11
CA LYS A 262 -14.39 -19.06 -19.51
C LYS A 262 -14.59 -17.58 -19.82
N LEU A 263 -14.03 -16.70 -19.01
CA LEU A 263 -14.08 -15.26 -19.27
C LEU A 263 -13.41 -14.91 -20.61
N LEU A 264 -12.19 -15.37 -20.83
CA LEU A 264 -11.45 -15.10 -22.08
C LEU A 264 -12.18 -15.65 -23.29
N SER A 265 -12.78 -16.87 -23.23
CA SER A 265 -13.60 -17.44 -24.30
C SER A 265 -14.83 -16.59 -24.56
N ALA A 266 -15.53 -16.14 -23.50
CA ALA A 266 -16.71 -15.29 -23.63
C ALA A 266 -16.40 -13.93 -24.26
N TYR A 267 -15.26 -13.34 -23.95
CA TYR A 267 -14.79 -12.09 -24.57
C TYR A 267 -14.43 -12.29 -26.04
N ARG A 268 -13.77 -13.39 -26.43
CA ARG A 268 -13.49 -13.74 -27.86
C ARG A 268 -14.76 -13.95 -28.67
N GLU A 269 -15.80 -14.50 -28.05
CA GLU A 269 -17.11 -14.73 -28.66
C GLU A 269 -18.01 -13.48 -28.66
N SER A 270 -17.55 -12.36 -28.03
CA SER A 270 -18.37 -11.17 -27.79
C SER A 270 -19.70 -11.48 -27.08
N ASN A 271 -19.72 -12.48 -26.19
CA ASN A 271 -20.94 -13.02 -25.61
C ASN A 271 -21.11 -12.56 -24.17
N ILE A 272 -21.95 -11.55 -23.96
CA ILE A 272 -22.21 -10.96 -22.62
C ILE A 272 -22.84 -11.98 -21.66
N ASP A 273 -23.71 -12.87 -22.15
CA ASP A 273 -24.37 -13.85 -21.27
C ASP A 273 -23.38 -14.90 -20.78
N ASN A 274 -22.40 -15.29 -21.62
CA ASN A 274 -21.30 -16.16 -21.20
C ASN A 274 -20.38 -15.46 -20.22
N ILE A 275 -20.13 -14.14 -20.34
CA ILE A 275 -19.37 -13.38 -19.32
C ILE A 275 -20.10 -13.43 -17.96
N LYS A 276 -21.41 -13.17 -17.95
CA LYS A 276 -22.23 -13.26 -16.72
C LYS A 276 -22.18 -14.66 -16.12
N TYR A 277 -22.37 -15.68 -16.97
CA TYR A 277 -22.35 -17.08 -16.55
C TYR A 277 -20.98 -17.47 -15.92
N ALA A 278 -19.87 -17.05 -16.52
CA ALA A 278 -18.54 -17.33 -16.00
C ALA A 278 -18.33 -16.75 -14.59
N ILE A 279 -18.86 -15.54 -14.34
CA ILE A 279 -18.75 -14.87 -13.05
C ILE A 279 -19.67 -15.52 -11.99
N GLU A 280 -20.92 -15.79 -12.36
CA GLU A 280 -21.94 -16.32 -11.44
C GLU A 280 -21.71 -17.79 -11.09
N SER A 281 -21.24 -18.60 -12.03
CA SER A 281 -20.92 -20.02 -11.83
C SER A 281 -19.61 -20.25 -11.09
N GLY A 282 -18.69 -19.28 -11.12
CA GLY A 282 -17.40 -19.38 -10.44
C GLY A 282 -17.52 -19.02 -8.97
N SER A 283 -17.55 -20.03 -8.08
CA SER A 283 -17.65 -19.80 -6.64
C SER A 283 -16.45 -19.02 -6.09
N CYS A 284 -15.26 -19.20 -6.70
CA CYS A 284 -14.01 -18.55 -6.33
C CYS A 284 -14.05 -17.02 -6.47
N VAL A 285 -14.87 -16.47 -7.40
CA VAL A 285 -14.99 -15.02 -7.60
C VAL A 285 -15.43 -14.29 -6.34
N ARG A 286 -16.27 -14.92 -5.52
CA ARG A 286 -16.75 -14.36 -4.24
C ARG A 286 -15.67 -14.29 -3.17
N PHE A 287 -14.61 -15.07 -3.32
CA PHE A 287 -13.48 -15.15 -2.40
C PHE A 287 -12.26 -14.33 -2.84
N LEU A 288 -12.37 -13.59 -3.94
CA LEU A 288 -11.40 -12.58 -4.31
C LEU A 288 -11.45 -11.41 -3.31
N ASP A 289 -10.44 -10.55 -3.34
CA ASP A 289 -10.52 -9.28 -2.63
C ASP A 289 -11.76 -8.49 -3.05
N VAL A 290 -12.40 -7.83 -2.08
CA VAL A 290 -13.68 -7.13 -2.28
C VAL A 290 -13.66 -6.18 -3.48
N ALA A 291 -12.52 -5.52 -3.73
CA ALA A 291 -12.36 -4.61 -4.87
C ALA A 291 -12.45 -5.37 -6.20
N PHE A 292 -11.77 -6.50 -6.32
CA PHE A 292 -11.77 -7.34 -7.53
C PHE A 292 -13.07 -8.10 -7.71
N ALA A 293 -13.67 -8.62 -6.64
CA ALA A 293 -15.00 -9.25 -6.72
C ALA A 293 -16.06 -8.27 -7.24
N ARG A 294 -16.03 -7.01 -6.79
CA ARG A 294 -16.90 -5.94 -7.31
C ARG A 294 -16.58 -5.59 -8.77
N LEU A 295 -15.30 -5.57 -9.15
CA LEU A 295 -14.88 -5.30 -10.52
C LEU A 295 -15.40 -6.40 -11.45
N ALA A 296 -15.28 -7.68 -11.08
CA ALA A 296 -15.79 -8.82 -11.82
C ALA A 296 -17.29 -8.67 -12.14
N THR A 297 -18.11 -8.28 -11.17
CA THR A 297 -19.55 -8.08 -11.40
C THR A 297 -19.88 -6.95 -12.39
N ARG A 298 -18.93 -6.08 -12.71
CA ARG A 298 -19.08 -4.99 -13.67
C ARG A 298 -18.64 -5.36 -15.09
N LEU A 299 -17.90 -6.46 -15.27
CA LEU A 299 -17.39 -6.89 -16.59
C LEU A 299 -18.48 -6.94 -17.67
N PRO A 300 -19.70 -7.49 -17.43
CA PRO A 300 -20.73 -7.54 -18.46
C PRO A 300 -21.23 -6.18 -18.93
N ASN A 301 -21.03 -5.13 -18.13
CA ASN A 301 -21.46 -3.77 -18.40
C ASN A 301 -20.28 -2.81 -18.62
N ALA A 302 -19.08 -3.35 -18.86
CA ALA A 302 -17.91 -2.54 -19.20
C ALA A 302 -18.17 -1.79 -20.51
N SER A 303 -17.71 -0.54 -20.60
CA SER A 303 -18.01 0.37 -21.72
C SER A 303 -17.22 0.08 -23.00
N HIS A 304 -16.53 -1.06 -23.09
CA HIS A 304 -15.68 -1.42 -24.22
C HIS A 304 -16.48 -2.08 -25.34
N ASP A 305 -16.03 -1.85 -26.57
CA ASP A 305 -16.55 -2.57 -27.75
C ASP A 305 -16.03 -4.01 -27.72
N LEU A 306 -16.89 -4.92 -27.27
CA LEU A 306 -16.58 -6.35 -27.21
C LEU A 306 -16.22 -6.92 -28.60
N GLY A 307 -16.82 -6.39 -29.65
CA GLY A 307 -16.53 -6.84 -31.05
C GLY A 307 -15.12 -6.44 -31.49
N ASP A 308 -14.64 -5.27 -31.07
CA ASP A 308 -13.27 -4.82 -31.31
C ASP A 308 -12.25 -5.62 -30.47
N MET A 309 -12.55 -5.88 -29.22
CA MET A 309 -11.73 -6.74 -28.38
C MET A 309 -11.62 -8.16 -28.95
N ALA A 310 -12.75 -8.76 -29.33
CA ALA A 310 -12.77 -10.11 -29.90
C ALA A 310 -11.96 -10.20 -31.19
N ARG A 311 -12.05 -9.20 -32.08
CA ARG A 311 -11.23 -9.14 -33.29
C ARG A 311 -9.74 -9.10 -33.00
N LYS A 312 -9.31 -8.26 -32.04
CA LYS A 312 -7.90 -8.18 -31.62
C LYS A 312 -7.42 -9.50 -31.03
N MET A 313 -8.18 -10.09 -30.12
CA MET A 313 -7.86 -11.38 -29.48
C MET A 313 -7.89 -12.55 -30.52
N GLY A 314 -8.64 -12.47 -31.62
CA GLY A 314 -8.72 -13.48 -32.66
C GLY A 314 -7.58 -13.43 -33.68
N VAL A 315 -7.01 -12.27 -33.92
CA VAL A 315 -5.93 -12.08 -34.92
C VAL A 315 -4.62 -12.72 -34.48
N GLU A 316 -4.28 -12.70 -33.22
CA GLU A 316 -3.03 -13.30 -32.70
C GLU A 316 -3.04 -14.85 -32.75
N PHE A 317 -4.20 -15.50 -32.80
CA PHE A 317 -4.30 -16.97 -32.85
C PHE A 317 -4.19 -17.56 -34.26
N THR A 318 -4.24 -16.74 -35.31
CA THR A 318 -4.17 -17.21 -36.73
C THR A 318 -2.74 -17.12 -37.28
N ASP A 319 -1.82 -16.41 -36.63
CA ASP A 319 -0.48 -16.19 -37.18
C ASP A 319 0.56 -17.26 -36.78
N GLU A 320 0.32 -18.07 -35.75
CA GLU A 320 1.25 -19.15 -35.35
C GLU A 320 0.97 -20.53 -35.98
N GLY A 321 -0.06 -20.64 -36.80
CA GLY A 321 -0.49 -21.92 -37.42
C GLY A 321 -0.38 -22.04 -38.96
N ALA A 322 0.09 -21.02 -39.68
CA ALA A 322 0.00 -20.97 -41.12
C ALA A 322 1.33 -21.07 -41.92
N ASP A 323 2.44 -21.48 -41.27
CA ASP A 323 3.69 -21.73 -41.98
C ASP A 323 4.17 -23.17 -41.76
N GLY A 324 3.56 -24.08 -42.50
CA GLY A 324 3.93 -25.49 -42.46
C GLY A 324 3.25 -26.36 -43.49
N GLY A 325 3.60 -26.20 -44.76
CA GLY A 325 3.34 -27.26 -45.71
C GLY A 325 2.68 -26.88 -47.02
N ASP A 326 3.48 -26.56 -48.02
CA ASP A 326 3.38 -27.15 -49.34
C ASP A 326 4.62 -26.77 -50.18
N ASP A 327 5.60 -27.63 -50.16
CA ASP A 327 6.52 -27.77 -51.28
C ASP A 327 6.89 -29.25 -51.43
N LEU A 328 6.00 -29.99 -52.15
CA LEU A 328 6.31 -31.26 -52.73
C LEU A 328 5.64 -31.30 -54.13
N THR A 329 6.37 -30.81 -55.13
CA THR A 329 6.47 -31.48 -56.45
C THR A 329 7.68 -30.95 -57.20
#